data_031fa1d5c629fb4f5f1f0c15c5137bc7
#
_entry.id   031fa1d5c629fb4f5f1f0c15c5137bc7
#
_cell.length_a   1.000
_cell.length_b   1.000
_cell.length_c   1.000
_cell.angle_alpha   90.00
_cell.angle_beta   90.00
_cell.angle_gamma   90.00
#
_symmetry.space_group_name_H-M   'P 1'
#
loop_
_entity.id
_entity.type
_entity.pdbx_description
1 polymer ?
#
loop_
_entity_poly.entity_id
_entity_poly.type
_entity_poly.pdbx_seq_one_letter_code
_entity_poly.pdbx_strand_id
1 'polypeptide(L)'
;SVSATQTITIEDTTDPELTIPADYTAECSDAHPLEAATATDNCGMVTISEVADTTYSCANSYVVTRAFTAMDECGNSTSATQTITIQDTTSPEFTNVPEDYTAECSDMHPLDAATASDNCGMVQVTMQADTAFGDCVGSYTVTRTFTATDACNNHATATQVITIQDTTGPVLTIPADYTAECVEELVFE
;
A
#
# COMPACT_ATOMS: atom_id res chain seq x y z
N SER A 1 39.59 -79.64 17.74
CA SER A 1 38.50 -78.81 17.28
C SER A 1 39.05 -77.53 16.62
N VAL A 2 38.63 -77.26 15.41
CA VAL A 2 38.98 -76.04 14.70
C VAL A 2 37.67 -75.17 14.73
N SER A 3 37.76 -73.98 15.22
CA SER A 3 36.63 -72.99 15.20
C SER A 3 36.99 -71.86 14.25
N ALA A 4 36.05 -71.42 13.44
CA ALA A 4 36.14 -70.24 12.62
C ALA A 4 34.99 -69.27 13.01
N THR A 5 35.25 -67.97 13.03
CA THR A 5 34.28 -66.91 13.33
C THR A 5 34.02 -66.13 12.05
N GLN A 6 32.78 -65.95 11.73
CA GLN A 6 32.32 -65.03 10.70
C GLN A 6 31.75 -63.77 11.39
N THR A 7 32.21 -62.61 10.99
CA THR A 7 31.64 -61.30 11.43
C THR A 7 30.82 -60.75 10.27
N ILE A 8 29.57 -60.40 10.54
CA ILE A 8 28.68 -59.71 9.60
C ILE A 8 28.46 -58.32 10.18
N THR A 9 28.84 -57.30 9.45
CA THR A 9 28.56 -55.89 9.79
C THR A 9 27.39 -55.42 8.90
N ILE A 10 26.37 -54.84 9.52
CA ILE A 10 25.27 -54.22 8.82
C ILE A 10 25.33 -52.72 9.13
N GLU A 11 25.44 -51.94 8.11
CA GLU A 11 25.53 -50.46 8.21
C GLU A 11 24.48 -49.85 7.32
N ASP A 12 23.85 -48.75 7.79
CA ASP A 12 23.01 -47.89 7.00
C ASP A 12 23.85 -46.69 6.54
N THR A 13 23.92 -46.50 5.23
CA THR A 13 24.64 -45.42 4.56
C THR A 13 23.76 -44.67 3.57
N THR A 14 22.44 -44.89 3.64
CA THR A 14 21.44 -44.27 2.76
C THR A 14 20.96 -43.00 3.40
N ASP A 15 20.97 -41.90 2.65
CA ASP A 15 20.39 -40.64 3.13
C ASP A 15 18.86 -40.73 3.09
N PRO A 16 18.16 -40.11 4.06
CA PRO A 16 16.70 -40.01 4.04
C PRO A 16 16.16 -39.29 2.81
N GLU A 17 15.02 -39.77 2.28
CA GLU A 17 14.25 -39.07 1.23
C GLU A 17 13.37 -37.99 1.86
N LEU A 18 13.74 -36.71 1.62
CA LEU A 18 13.04 -35.53 2.16
C LEU A 18 12.13 -34.92 1.10
N THR A 19 10.88 -34.73 1.46
CA THR A 19 9.89 -33.97 0.67
C THR A 19 9.51 -32.70 1.41
N ILE A 20 9.75 -31.55 0.78
CA ILE A 20 9.41 -30.23 1.33
C ILE A 20 8.24 -29.59 0.59
N PRO A 21 7.49 -28.66 1.21
CA PRO A 21 6.49 -27.87 0.52
C PRO A 21 7.12 -27.02 -0.60
N ALA A 22 6.34 -26.77 -1.67
CA ALA A 22 6.80 -25.94 -2.78
C ALA A 22 6.99 -24.46 -2.36
N ASP A 23 7.88 -23.76 -3.03
CA ASP A 23 8.00 -22.32 -2.95
C ASP A 23 6.71 -21.67 -3.44
N TYR A 24 6.34 -20.53 -2.83
CA TYR A 24 5.22 -19.74 -3.31
C TYR A 24 5.43 -18.24 -3.08
N THR A 25 4.67 -17.45 -3.85
CA THR A 25 4.53 -16.01 -3.69
C THR A 25 3.05 -15.68 -3.46
N ALA A 26 2.75 -14.80 -2.52
CA ALA A 26 1.41 -14.37 -2.18
C ALA A 26 1.37 -12.89 -1.83
N GLU A 27 0.20 -12.26 -1.94
CA GLU A 27 -0.05 -10.93 -1.42
C GLU A 27 -0.13 -10.98 0.12
N CYS A 28 0.21 -9.89 0.78
CA CYS A 28 0.19 -9.81 2.24
C CYS A 28 -1.20 -10.02 2.84
N SER A 29 -2.27 -9.77 2.06
CA SER A 29 -3.67 -9.98 2.44
C SER A 29 -4.14 -11.42 2.29
N ASP A 30 -3.37 -12.27 1.61
CA ASP A 30 -3.72 -13.66 1.37
C ASP A 30 -3.43 -14.54 2.59
N ALA A 31 -3.99 -15.75 2.60
CA ALA A 31 -3.63 -16.75 3.59
C ALA A 31 -2.23 -17.32 3.29
N HIS A 32 -1.40 -17.43 4.32
CA HIS A 32 -0.02 -17.93 4.21
C HIS A 32 0.13 -19.28 4.94
N PRO A 33 -0.33 -20.41 4.37
CA PRO A 33 -0.23 -21.71 5.02
C PRO A 33 1.23 -22.16 5.11
N LEU A 34 1.64 -22.61 6.30
CA LEU A 34 2.95 -23.22 6.54
C LEU A 34 2.79 -24.73 6.62
N GLU A 35 2.92 -25.40 5.48
CA GLU A 35 2.87 -26.85 5.41
C GLU A 35 4.13 -27.46 6.01
N ALA A 36 4.03 -28.70 6.54
CA ALA A 36 5.16 -29.42 7.11
C ALA A 36 5.89 -30.25 6.05
N ALA A 37 7.20 -30.41 6.22
CA ALA A 37 7.97 -31.35 5.43
C ALA A 37 7.72 -32.79 5.93
N THR A 38 7.94 -33.78 5.05
CA THR A 38 7.90 -35.19 5.37
C THR A 38 9.18 -35.87 4.93
N ALA A 39 9.59 -36.93 5.63
CA ALA A 39 10.75 -37.71 5.23
C ALA A 39 10.54 -39.20 5.53
N THR A 40 11.19 -40.06 4.74
CA THR A 40 11.23 -41.50 4.90
C THR A 40 12.62 -42.02 4.70
N ASP A 41 12.93 -43.16 5.32
CA ASP A 41 14.17 -43.87 5.12
C ASP A 41 13.94 -45.38 5.04
N ASN A 42 14.92 -46.10 4.47
CA ASN A 42 14.85 -47.55 4.31
C ASN A 42 15.19 -48.34 5.61
N CYS A 43 15.84 -47.70 6.57
CA CYS A 43 16.36 -48.36 7.79
C CYS A 43 16.12 -47.57 9.07
N GLY A 44 14.86 -47.29 9.43
CA GLY A 44 14.61 -46.73 10.74
C GLY A 44 13.78 -45.48 10.76
N MET A 45 13.86 -44.74 11.85
CA MET A 45 13.10 -43.50 12.05
C MET A 45 13.90 -42.29 11.57
N VAL A 46 13.19 -41.31 10.97
CA VAL A 46 13.76 -40.04 10.51
C VAL A 46 13.28 -38.91 11.41
N THR A 47 14.18 -38.06 11.81
CA THR A 47 13.88 -36.81 12.51
C THR A 47 14.01 -35.61 11.54
N ILE A 48 13.02 -34.75 11.50
CA ILE A 48 13.07 -33.51 10.70
C ILE A 48 13.28 -32.34 11.65
N SER A 49 14.26 -31.51 11.34
CA SER A 49 14.47 -30.20 11.95
C SER A 49 14.22 -29.10 10.95
N GLU A 50 13.74 -27.95 11.44
CA GLU A 50 13.45 -26.76 10.63
C GLU A 50 14.13 -25.55 11.26
N VAL A 51 14.75 -24.72 10.43
CA VAL A 51 15.25 -23.40 10.78
C VAL A 51 14.66 -22.40 9.78
N ALA A 52 14.01 -21.35 10.30
CA ALA A 52 13.44 -20.30 9.47
C ALA A 52 14.16 -18.98 9.70
N ASP A 53 14.39 -18.24 8.62
CA ASP A 53 14.88 -16.86 8.62
C ASP A 53 13.91 -15.97 7.84
N THR A 54 13.79 -14.70 8.25
CA THR A 54 12.86 -13.74 7.64
C THR A 54 13.57 -12.45 7.30
N THR A 55 13.50 -12.05 6.04
CA THR A 55 14.04 -10.79 5.53
C THR A 55 12.90 -9.88 5.10
N TYR A 56 12.82 -8.67 5.68
CA TYR A 56 11.79 -7.69 5.38
C TYR A 56 12.25 -6.73 4.28
N SER A 57 11.33 -6.31 3.39
CA SER A 57 11.56 -5.33 2.33
C SER A 57 10.80 -4.02 2.57
N CYS A 58 9.50 -4.03 2.59
CA CYS A 58 8.62 -2.93 2.98
C CYS A 58 7.59 -3.42 4.00
N ALA A 59 6.73 -2.56 4.53
CA ALA A 59 5.75 -2.99 5.53
C ALA A 59 4.87 -4.11 4.96
N ASN A 60 4.74 -5.21 5.74
CA ASN A 60 4.00 -6.42 5.39
C ASN A 60 4.52 -7.19 4.15
N SER A 61 5.70 -6.83 3.62
CA SER A 61 6.39 -7.57 2.56
C SER A 61 7.69 -8.14 3.09
N TYR A 62 7.85 -9.46 2.95
CA TYR A 62 9.01 -10.19 3.49
C TYR A 62 9.24 -11.51 2.75
N VAL A 63 10.44 -12.03 2.89
CA VAL A 63 10.81 -13.38 2.41
C VAL A 63 11.12 -14.24 3.60
N VAL A 64 10.46 -15.40 3.70
CA VAL A 64 10.78 -16.46 4.67
C VAL A 64 11.54 -17.56 3.96
N THR A 65 12.73 -17.87 4.46
CA THR A 65 13.53 -19.01 4.02
C THR A 65 13.46 -20.07 5.10
N ARG A 66 12.89 -21.24 4.79
CA ARG A 66 12.77 -22.39 5.69
C ARG A 66 13.74 -23.47 5.23
N ALA A 67 14.76 -23.75 6.04
CA ALA A 67 15.71 -24.83 5.80
C ALA A 67 15.29 -26.06 6.60
N PHE A 68 14.99 -27.14 5.90
CA PHE A 68 14.65 -28.45 6.47
C PHE A 68 15.84 -29.38 6.40
N THR A 69 16.07 -30.15 7.45
CA THR A 69 17.05 -31.22 7.49
C THR A 69 16.40 -32.46 8.06
N ALA A 70 16.39 -33.54 7.27
CA ALA A 70 16.02 -34.87 7.68
C ALA A 70 17.26 -35.64 8.07
N MET A 71 17.25 -36.33 9.20
CA MET A 71 18.37 -37.15 9.70
C MET A 71 17.82 -38.45 10.23
N ASP A 72 18.48 -39.56 9.86
CA ASP A 72 18.20 -40.90 10.39
C ASP A 72 18.96 -41.17 11.73
N GLU A 73 18.77 -42.37 12.30
CA GLU A 73 19.44 -42.80 13.54
C GLU A 73 20.94 -43.10 13.34
N CYS A 74 21.40 -43.32 12.12
CA CYS A 74 22.79 -43.59 11.75
C CYS A 74 23.60 -42.32 11.44
N GLY A 75 22.92 -41.17 11.32
CA GLY A 75 23.52 -39.86 11.08
C GLY A 75 23.59 -39.47 9.61
N ASN A 76 22.98 -40.24 8.68
CA ASN A 76 22.84 -39.81 7.29
C ASN A 76 21.80 -38.72 7.21
N SER A 77 21.95 -37.74 6.30
CA SER A 77 21.08 -36.59 6.29
C SER A 77 20.88 -35.94 4.91
N THR A 78 19.65 -35.45 4.67
CA THR A 78 19.28 -34.67 3.49
C THR A 78 18.73 -33.33 3.92
N SER A 79 19.12 -32.27 3.21
CA SER A 79 18.59 -30.90 3.47
C SER A 79 18.00 -30.27 2.21
N ALA A 80 16.94 -29.49 2.40
CA ALA A 80 16.30 -28.72 1.34
C ALA A 80 15.74 -27.41 1.91
N THR A 81 15.53 -26.43 1.04
CA THR A 81 15.08 -25.09 1.43
C THR A 81 13.81 -24.73 0.67
N GLN A 82 12.81 -24.20 1.40
CA GLN A 82 11.64 -23.56 0.87
C GLN A 82 11.77 -22.04 0.97
N THR A 83 11.38 -21.32 -0.07
CA THR A 83 11.28 -19.86 -0.09
C THR A 83 9.83 -19.44 -0.21
N ILE A 84 9.36 -18.60 0.73
CA ILE A 84 8.04 -18.01 0.74
C ILE A 84 8.22 -16.51 0.57
N THR A 85 7.64 -15.92 -0.49
CA THR A 85 7.68 -14.50 -0.74
C THR A 85 6.31 -13.89 -0.48
N ILE A 86 6.21 -13.02 0.50
CA ILE A 86 5.03 -12.21 0.77
C ILE A 86 5.32 -10.80 0.26
N GLN A 87 4.44 -10.31 -0.59
CA GLN A 87 4.60 -9.02 -1.26
C GLN A 87 3.31 -8.20 -1.19
N ASP A 88 3.47 -6.92 -1.41
CA ASP A 88 2.39 -5.97 -1.61
C ASP A 88 2.59 -5.31 -2.98
N THR A 89 1.72 -5.64 -3.92
CA THR A 89 1.71 -5.10 -5.29
C THR A 89 0.41 -4.37 -5.60
N THR A 90 -0.48 -4.27 -4.61
CA THR A 90 -1.78 -3.64 -4.74
C THR A 90 -1.66 -2.15 -4.48
N SER A 91 -2.20 -1.32 -5.36
CA SER A 91 -2.24 0.12 -5.13
C SER A 91 -3.36 0.49 -4.17
N PRO A 92 -3.17 1.51 -3.32
CA PRO A 92 -4.23 2.04 -2.46
C PRO A 92 -5.48 2.45 -3.21
N GLU A 93 -6.64 2.31 -2.56
CA GLU A 93 -7.93 2.75 -3.08
C GLU A 93 -8.43 3.97 -2.28
N PHE A 94 -8.87 5.03 -2.98
CA PHE A 94 -9.49 6.19 -2.33
C PHE A 94 -10.86 5.81 -1.75
N THR A 95 -11.02 6.01 -0.45
CA THR A 95 -12.29 5.80 0.27
C THR A 95 -13.17 7.04 0.24
N ASN A 96 -12.56 8.22 0.07
CA ASN A 96 -13.23 9.48 -0.15
C ASN A 96 -12.34 10.42 -0.95
N VAL A 97 -12.90 11.02 -1.99
CA VAL A 97 -12.31 12.16 -2.72
C VAL A 97 -13.34 13.29 -2.68
N PRO A 98 -12.96 14.51 -2.26
CA PRO A 98 -13.89 15.64 -2.29
C PRO A 98 -14.44 15.88 -3.69
N GLU A 99 -15.74 16.16 -3.78
CA GLU A 99 -16.41 16.43 -5.06
C GLU A 99 -15.95 17.77 -5.68
N ASP A 100 -16.02 17.86 -7.00
CA ASP A 100 -15.84 19.11 -7.73
C ASP A 100 -16.96 20.09 -7.35
N TYR A 101 -16.63 21.37 -7.26
CA TYR A 101 -17.66 22.40 -7.04
C TYR A 101 -17.32 23.72 -7.72
N THR A 102 -18.38 24.54 -7.87
CA THR A 102 -18.28 25.91 -8.33
C THR A 102 -18.84 26.85 -7.24
N ALA A 103 -18.15 27.95 -6.98
CA ALA A 103 -18.53 28.93 -5.96
C ALA A 103 -18.24 30.36 -6.42
N GLU A 104 -18.90 31.32 -5.79
CA GLU A 104 -18.61 32.76 -5.93
C GLU A 104 -17.28 33.09 -5.23
N CYS A 105 -16.57 34.09 -5.71
CA CYS A 105 -15.31 34.53 -5.11
C CYS A 105 -15.46 35.08 -3.69
N SER A 106 -16.68 35.47 -3.30
CA SER A 106 -17.04 35.95 -1.95
C SER A 106 -17.35 34.82 -0.97
N ASP A 107 -17.54 33.58 -1.45
CA ASP A 107 -17.97 32.46 -0.62
C ASP A 107 -16.80 31.86 0.16
N MET A 108 -17.13 31.11 1.21
CA MET A 108 -16.13 30.25 1.88
C MET A 108 -15.87 29.00 1.05
N HIS A 109 -14.60 28.68 0.86
CA HIS A 109 -14.16 27.55 0.05
C HIS A 109 -13.62 26.43 0.96
N PRO A 110 -14.45 25.43 1.34
CA PRO A 110 -13.98 24.31 2.15
C PRO A 110 -12.95 23.49 1.39
N LEU A 111 -11.87 23.11 2.09
CA LEU A 111 -10.76 22.32 1.55
C LEU A 111 -10.72 20.97 2.26
N ASP A 112 -11.71 20.12 2.00
CA ASP A 112 -11.76 18.78 2.57
C ASP A 112 -10.59 17.93 2.10
N ALA A 113 -10.17 16.96 2.93
CA ALA A 113 -9.10 16.03 2.62
C ALA A 113 -9.66 14.78 1.95
N ALA A 114 -8.88 14.22 1.03
CA ALA A 114 -9.12 12.86 0.54
C ALA A 114 -8.61 11.82 1.55
N THR A 115 -9.26 10.66 1.58
CA THR A 115 -8.84 9.51 2.37
C THR A 115 -8.72 8.28 1.49
N ALA A 116 -7.80 7.38 1.84
CA ALA A 116 -7.55 6.15 1.11
C ALA A 116 -7.25 5.02 2.09
N SER A 117 -7.40 3.78 1.62
CA SER A 117 -7.06 2.56 2.34
C SER A 117 -6.34 1.60 1.42
N ASP A 118 -5.63 0.66 2.03
CA ASP A 118 -4.93 -0.41 1.34
C ASP A 118 -5.13 -1.74 2.06
N ASN A 119 -5.01 -2.86 1.31
CA ASN A 119 -5.17 -4.21 1.83
C ASN A 119 -4.01 -4.66 2.73
N CYS A 120 -2.85 -4.01 2.58
CA CYS A 120 -1.61 -4.39 3.24
C CYS A 120 -1.11 -3.38 4.28
N GLY A 121 -1.87 -2.34 4.60
CA GLY A 121 -1.45 -1.48 5.69
C GLY A 121 -1.79 -0.01 5.58
N MET A 122 -0.90 0.82 6.10
CA MET A 122 -1.11 2.26 6.19
C MET A 122 -0.83 2.97 4.86
N VAL A 123 -1.70 3.93 4.53
CA VAL A 123 -1.60 4.77 3.34
C VAL A 123 -1.28 6.20 3.74
N GLN A 124 -0.36 6.82 3.04
CA GLN A 124 -0.11 8.26 3.11
C GLN A 124 -0.80 8.95 1.94
N VAL A 125 -1.67 9.93 2.23
CA VAL A 125 -2.27 10.78 1.19
C VAL A 125 -1.58 12.13 1.20
N THR A 126 -1.06 12.54 0.03
CA THR A 126 -0.49 13.86 -0.21
C THR A 126 -1.37 14.62 -1.21
N MET A 127 -1.31 15.95 -1.20
CA MET A 127 -2.07 16.81 -2.11
C MET A 127 -1.17 17.87 -2.72
N GLN A 128 -1.30 18.06 -4.03
CA GLN A 128 -0.73 19.16 -4.78
C GLN A 128 -1.86 19.96 -5.42
N ALA A 129 -1.77 21.29 -5.41
CA ALA A 129 -2.74 22.17 -6.06
C ALA A 129 -2.06 22.98 -7.16
N ASP A 130 -2.75 23.10 -8.29
CA ASP A 130 -2.42 23.99 -9.38
C ASP A 130 -3.56 24.98 -9.62
N THR A 131 -3.24 26.25 -9.92
CA THR A 131 -4.22 27.32 -10.09
C THR A 131 -4.11 27.94 -11.46
N ALA A 132 -5.19 27.89 -12.22
CA ALA A 132 -5.34 28.57 -13.51
C ALA A 132 -6.26 29.79 -13.34
N PHE A 133 -5.76 30.98 -13.62
CA PHE A 133 -6.54 32.22 -13.54
C PHE A 133 -7.41 32.40 -14.76
N GLY A 134 -8.65 32.85 -14.55
CA GLY A 134 -9.59 33.20 -15.59
C GLY A 134 -9.39 34.63 -16.12
N ASP A 135 -10.21 35.02 -17.11
CA ASP A 135 -10.17 36.36 -17.73
C ASP A 135 -10.74 37.47 -16.83
N CYS A 136 -11.56 37.11 -15.86
CA CYS A 136 -12.18 38.01 -14.92
C CYS A 136 -11.40 38.06 -13.61
N VAL A 137 -11.20 39.23 -13.04
CA VAL A 137 -10.56 39.41 -11.72
C VAL A 137 -11.41 38.68 -10.67
N GLY A 138 -10.78 37.81 -9.87
CA GLY A 138 -11.46 36.98 -8.90
C GLY A 138 -11.93 35.61 -9.42
N SER A 139 -11.83 35.34 -10.72
CA SER A 139 -12.18 34.04 -11.32
C SER A 139 -10.91 33.20 -11.54
N TYR A 140 -10.94 31.96 -11.05
CA TYR A 140 -9.84 30.98 -11.21
C TYR A 140 -10.32 29.53 -11.00
N THR A 141 -9.55 28.61 -11.49
CA THR A 141 -9.78 27.18 -11.28
C THR A 141 -8.60 26.59 -10.50
N VAL A 142 -8.87 25.87 -9.43
CA VAL A 142 -7.90 25.12 -8.68
C VAL A 142 -8.08 23.64 -8.99
N THR A 143 -7.05 23.00 -9.51
CA THR A 143 -7.00 21.54 -9.66
C THR A 143 -6.15 20.99 -8.51
N ARG A 144 -6.81 20.22 -7.62
CA ARG A 144 -6.14 19.51 -6.52
C ARG A 144 -5.91 18.08 -6.96
N THR A 145 -4.67 17.64 -6.95
CA THR A 145 -4.27 16.26 -7.23
C THR A 145 -3.89 15.60 -5.93
N PHE A 146 -4.62 14.56 -5.56
CA PHE A 146 -4.34 13.72 -4.41
C PHE A 146 -3.54 12.50 -4.89
N THR A 147 -2.50 12.15 -4.14
CA THR A 147 -1.72 10.93 -4.35
C THR A 147 -1.74 10.13 -3.06
N ALA A 148 -2.30 8.93 -3.13
CA ALA A 148 -2.27 7.94 -2.07
C ALA A 148 -1.09 7.00 -2.33
N THR A 149 -0.23 6.79 -1.34
CA THR A 149 0.95 5.93 -1.45
C THR A 149 1.02 5.03 -0.22
N ASP A 150 1.23 3.73 -0.42
CA ASP A 150 1.45 2.75 0.63
C ASP A 150 2.93 2.69 1.06
N ALA A 151 3.25 1.76 1.94
CA ALA A 151 4.61 1.57 2.44
C ALA A 151 5.54 0.83 1.45
N CYS A 152 4.99 0.21 0.40
CA CYS A 152 5.72 -0.47 -0.66
C CYS A 152 5.89 0.39 -1.91
N ASN A 153 5.43 1.65 -1.87
CA ASN A 153 5.42 2.64 -2.94
C ASN A 153 4.45 2.35 -4.10
N ASN A 154 3.45 1.47 -3.90
CA ASN A 154 2.33 1.44 -4.81
C ASN A 154 1.50 2.70 -4.60
N HIS A 155 0.92 3.25 -5.67
CA HIS A 155 0.22 4.52 -5.57
C HIS A 155 -0.99 4.61 -6.50
N ALA A 156 -1.95 5.43 -6.07
CA ALA A 156 -3.11 5.85 -6.85
C ALA A 156 -3.23 7.37 -6.83
N THR A 157 -3.88 7.95 -7.83
CA THR A 157 -4.13 9.39 -7.92
C THR A 157 -5.61 9.68 -8.15
N ALA A 158 -6.08 10.78 -7.58
CA ALA A 158 -7.41 11.32 -7.82
C ALA A 158 -7.35 12.84 -7.88
N THR A 159 -8.34 13.48 -8.53
CA THR A 159 -8.37 14.92 -8.70
C THR A 159 -9.69 15.51 -8.21
N GLN A 160 -9.63 16.74 -7.73
CA GLN A 160 -10.76 17.61 -7.49
C GLN A 160 -10.56 18.91 -8.25
N VAL A 161 -11.61 19.41 -8.91
CA VAL A 161 -11.62 20.69 -9.60
C VAL A 161 -12.55 21.67 -8.87
N ILE A 162 -12.01 22.80 -8.46
CA ILE A 162 -12.73 23.88 -7.80
C ILE A 162 -12.74 25.06 -8.76
N THR A 163 -13.94 25.52 -9.17
CA THR A 163 -14.10 26.68 -10.05
C THR A 163 -14.62 27.85 -9.24
N ILE A 164 -13.84 28.92 -9.16
CA ILE A 164 -14.24 30.18 -8.52
C ILE A 164 -14.56 31.18 -9.61
N GLN A 165 -15.74 31.80 -9.49
CA GLN A 165 -16.24 32.78 -10.45
C GLN A 165 -16.89 33.95 -9.74
N ASP A 166 -16.91 35.11 -10.39
CA ASP A 166 -17.64 36.27 -9.99
C ASP A 166 -18.82 36.47 -10.99
N THR A 167 -20.01 36.20 -10.54
CA THR A 167 -21.25 36.41 -11.32
C THR A 167 -22.10 37.56 -10.77
N THR A 168 -21.61 38.23 -9.70
CA THR A 168 -22.32 39.28 -9.02
C THR A 168 -22.02 40.65 -9.63
N GLY A 169 -23.03 41.28 -10.21
CA GLY A 169 -22.89 42.63 -10.75
C GLY A 169 -22.70 43.68 -9.66
N PRO A 170 -21.97 44.77 -9.97
CA PRO A 170 -21.79 45.87 -9.00
C PRO A 170 -23.09 46.55 -8.63
N VAL A 171 -23.20 46.94 -7.37
CA VAL A 171 -24.34 47.73 -6.86
C VAL A 171 -24.04 49.21 -7.03
N LEU A 172 -24.86 49.90 -7.83
CA LEU A 172 -24.79 51.35 -7.98
C LEU A 172 -25.69 52.03 -6.93
N THR A 173 -25.10 52.88 -6.11
CA THR A 173 -25.84 53.74 -5.20
C THR A 173 -25.74 55.15 -5.72
N ILE A 174 -26.89 55.77 -6.01
CA ILE A 174 -26.99 57.18 -6.40
C ILE A 174 -27.56 58.00 -5.25
N PRO A 175 -27.14 59.24 -5.11
CA PRO A 175 -27.76 60.16 -4.15
C PRO A 175 -29.26 60.31 -4.41
N ALA A 176 -30.04 60.57 -3.37
CA ALA A 176 -31.45 60.83 -3.53
C ALA A 176 -31.69 62.16 -4.29
N ASP A 177 -32.76 62.16 -5.09
CA ASP A 177 -33.20 63.39 -5.77
C ASP A 177 -33.46 64.46 -4.73
N TYR A 178 -33.00 65.68 -4.99
CA TYR A 178 -33.34 66.84 -4.17
C TYR A 178 -33.76 68.02 -5.02
N THR A 179 -34.54 68.92 -4.44
CA THR A 179 -34.98 70.17 -5.07
C THR A 179 -34.29 71.30 -4.32
N ALA A 180 -33.58 72.16 -5.07
CA ALA A 180 -32.91 73.35 -4.52
C ALA A 180 -33.65 74.62 -5.00
N GLU A 181 -33.68 75.67 -4.17
CA GLU A 181 -34.11 77.02 -4.58
C GLU A 181 -33.04 77.63 -5.51
N CYS A 182 -33.45 78.51 -6.38
CA CYS A 182 -32.59 79.07 -7.42
C CYS A 182 -31.45 79.97 -6.89
N VAL A 183 -31.34 80.17 -5.59
CA VAL A 183 -30.30 80.95 -4.92
C VAL A 183 -29.22 80.08 -4.27
N GLU A 184 -29.39 78.70 -4.28
CA GLU A 184 -28.45 77.77 -3.71
C GLU A 184 -27.42 77.27 -4.78
N GLU A 185 -26.13 77.15 -4.41
CA GLU A 185 -25.12 76.62 -5.26
C GLU A 185 -25.24 75.10 -5.32
N LEU A 186 -25.40 74.52 -6.53
CA LEU A 186 -25.46 73.08 -6.72
C LEU A 186 -24.07 72.50 -6.57
N VAL A 187 -23.83 71.69 -5.52
CA VAL A 187 -22.61 70.91 -5.32
C VAL A 187 -22.79 69.53 -5.93
N PHE A 188 -22.00 69.21 -6.94
CA PHE A 188 -21.94 67.87 -7.53
C PHE A 188 -20.78 67.11 -6.88
N GLU A 189 -21.08 66.00 -6.19
CA GLU A 189 -20.12 65.01 -5.68
C GLU A 189 -19.87 63.89 -6.67
#